data_dc654d7374cd25459bc378254265b68e
#
_entry.id   dc654d7374cd25459bc378254265b68e
#
_cell.length_a   1.000
_cell.length_b   1.000
_cell.length_c   1.000
_cell.angle_alpha   90.00
_cell.angle_beta   90.00
_cell.angle_gamma   90.00
#
_symmetry.space_group_name_H-M   'P 1'
#
loop_
_entity.id
_entity.type
_entity.pdbx_description
1 polymer ?
#
loop_
_entity_poly.entity_id
_entity_poly.type
_entity_poly.pdbx_seq_one_letter_code
_entity_poly.pdbx_strand_id
1 'polypeptide(L)'
;MGKEPLLDRRPDVKPRDILLGLTKPENVGFPLRWGIVGGGEISRQFVFASRECSGATMAGVATRSLATAEAFAVAHDIEKAYDSIESMVASADIDIVYIGTPDERHKDHCMLAISAGKHVLCEKMLALSVGDAEEMYAAAQKYNVMLQDGVWTRFFPAVEQAR
;
A
#
# COMPACT_ATOMS: atom_id res chain seq x y z
N MET A 1 -11.74 -17.14 -12.77
CA MET A 1 -12.77 -16.10 -12.58
C MET A 1 -12.02 -14.83 -12.22
N GLY A 2 -11.88 -13.89 -13.18
CA GLY A 2 -11.17 -12.64 -12.95
C GLY A 2 -11.92 -11.79 -11.93
N LYS A 3 -11.20 -11.30 -10.91
CA LYS A 3 -11.74 -10.27 -10.01
C LYS A 3 -11.91 -9.00 -10.86
N GLU A 4 -13.12 -8.45 -10.93
CA GLU A 4 -13.35 -7.12 -11.52
C GLU A 4 -12.50 -6.08 -10.80
N PRO A 5 -11.94 -5.09 -11.53
CA PRO A 5 -11.17 -4.01 -10.92
C PRO A 5 -12.02 -3.27 -9.89
N LEU A 6 -11.46 -3.05 -8.71
CA LEU A 6 -12.12 -2.33 -7.60
C LEU A 6 -12.62 -0.93 -7.98
N LEU A 7 -11.99 -0.30 -8.99
CA LEU A 7 -12.31 1.04 -9.47
C LEU A 7 -13.46 1.09 -10.48
N ASP A 8 -13.80 -0.02 -11.14
CA ASP A 8 -14.81 -0.03 -12.21
C ASP A 8 -16.24 -0.25 -11.70
N ARG A 9 -16.39 -0.47 -10.39
CA ARG A 9 -17.69 -0.83 -9.80
C ARG A 9 -18.60 0.33 -9.45
N ARG A 10 -18.11 1.60 -9.50
CA ARG A 10 -18.91 2.78 -9.13
C ARG A 10 -18.50 4.04 -9.88
N PRO A 11 -19.07 4.30 -11.06
CA PRO A 11 -18.82 5.53 -11.80
C PRO A 11 -19.25 6.80 -11.05
N ASP A 12 -20.09 6.67 -10.02
CA ASP A 12 -20.74 7.82 -9.34
C ASP A 12 -20.02 8.26 -8.06
N VAL A 13 -19.07 7.47 -7.55
CA VAL A 13 -18.36 7.78 -6.30
C VAL A 13 -17.02 8.41 -6.63
N LYS A 14 -16.88 9.70 -6.32
CA LYS A 14 -15.62 10.42 -6.49
C LYS A 14 -14.61 9.89 -5.45
N PRO A 15 -13.38 9.54 -5.85
CA PRO A 15 -12.34 9.11 -4.91
C PRO A 15 -12.15 10.08 -3.74
N ARG A 16 -12.31 11.39 -3.98
CA ARG A 16 -12.31 12.44 -2.97
C ARG A 16 -13.36 12.23 -1.88
N ASP A 17 -14.57 11.84 -2.24
CA ASP A 17 -15.68 11.71 -1.28
C ASP A 17 -15.46 10.52 -0.35
N ILE A 18 -14.78 9.46 -0.83
CA ILE A 18 -14.32 8.34 -0.01
C ILE A 18 -13.24 8.81 0.98
N LEU A 19 -12.24 9.55 0.49
CA LEU A 19 -11.13 10.06 1.30
C LEU A 19 -11.60 11.02 2.41
N LEU A 20 -12.66 11.78 2.15
CA LEU A 20 -13.23 12.71 3.11
C LEU A 20 -14.29 12.07 4.03
N GLY A 21 -14.55 10.77 3.87
CA GLY A 21 -15.57 10.06 4.66
C GLY A 21 -17.01 10.49 4.32
N LEU A 22 -17.21 11.22 3.22
CA LEU A 22 -18.51 11.70 2.77
C LEU A 22 -19.33 10.59 2.11
N THR A 23 -18.67 9.55 1.62
CA THR A 23 -19.30 8.38 1.01
C THR A 23 -18.64 7.12 1.55
N LYS A 24 -19.42 6.22 2.15
CA LYS A 24 -18.94 4.89 2.49
C LYS A 24 -19.02 4.01 1.25
N PRO A 25 -17.93 3.39 0.83
CA PRO A 25 -17.98 2.42 -0.25
C PRO A 25 -18.77 1.19 0.23
N GLU A 26 -20.05 1.10 -0.11
CA GLU A 26 -20.82 -0.14 0.06
C GLU A 26 -20.23 -1.19 -0.88
N ASN A 27 -19.92 -2.40 -0.46
CA ASN A 27 -19.35 -3.52 -1.25
C ASN A 27 -17.85 -3.45 -1.60
N VAL A 28 -17.04 -2.67 -0.93
CA VAL A 28 -15.62 -2.97 -0.84
C VAL A 28 -15.45 -3.94 0.33
N GLY A 29 -14.70 -5.03 0.12
CA GLY A 29 -14.39 -5.98 1.20
C GLY A 29 -13.46 -5.32 2.22
N PHE A 30 -13.99 -4.47 3.05
CA PHE A 30 -13.28 -3.89 4.19
C PHE A 30 -13.32 -4.82 5.41
N PRO A 31 -12.29 -4.75 6.25
CA PRO A 31 -11.08 -3.96 6.10
C PRO A 31 -10.12 -4.52 5.03
N LEU A 32 -9.37 -3.64 4.33
CA LEU A 32 -8.26 -4.05 3.49
C LEU A 32 -7.10 -4.52 4.37
N ARG A 33 -6.49 -5.64 3.99
CA ARG A 33 -5.37 -6.26 4.72
C ARG A 33 -4.05 -5.74 4.15
N TRP A 34 -3.35 -4.95 4.96
CA TRP A 34 -2.11 -4.30 4.59
C TRP A 34 -0.90 -5.14 4.97
N GLY A 35 0.03 -5.29 4.02
CA GLY A 35 1.38 -5.77 4.26
C GLY A 35 2.35 -4.59 4.31
N ILE A 36 3.23 -4.55 5.29
CA ILE A 36 4.23 -3.50 5.47
C ILE A 36 5.59 -4.01 5.03
N VAL A 37 6.22 -3.33 4.07
CA VAL A 37 7.60 -3.59 3.63
C VAL A 37 8.51 -2.52 4.20
N GLY A 38 9.43 -2.96 5.08
CA GLY A 38 10.33 -2.09 5.81
C GLY A 38 9.84 -1.77 7.22
N GLY A 39 10.77 -1.70 8.17
CA GLY A 39 10.52 -1.45 9.59
C GLY A 39 11.13 -0.13 10.07
N GLY A 40 11.27 0.85 9.19
CA GLY A 40 11.81 2.16 9.49
C GLY A 40 10.81 3.11 10.13
N GLU A 41 11.27 4.33 10.42
CA GLU A 41 10.46 5.38 11.06
C GLU A 41 9.21 5.72 10.25
N ILE A 42 9.31 5.78 8.93
CA ILE A 42 8.15 6.13 8.09
C ILE A 42 7.08 5.01 8.12
N SER A 43 7.48 3.74 8.14
CA SER A 43 6.56 2.62 8.29
C SER A 43 5.87 2.65 9.66
N ARG A 44 6.59 3.03 10.72
CA ARG A 44 6.02 3.21 12.05
C ARG A 44 4.94 4.30 12.06
N GLN A 45 5.23 5.44 11.43
CA GLN A 45 4.27 6.55 11.33
C GLN A 45 3.04 6.16 10.52
N PHE A 46 3.22 5.45 9.41
CA PHE A 46 2.13 4.94 8.59
C PHE A 46 1.22 4.00 9.39
N VAL A 47 1.79 2.99 10.06
CA VAL A 47 1.03 2.05 10.88
C VAL A 47 0.27 2.77 12.01
N PHE A 48 0.92 3.74 12.66
CA PHE A 48 0.27 4.53 13.71
C PHE A 48 -0.94 5.31 13.19
N ALA A 49 -0.78 6.01 12.06
CA ALA A 49 -1.85 6.78 11.45
C ALA A 49 -3.00 5.88 10.94
N SER A 50 -2.69 4.69 10.47
CA SER A 50 -3.67 3.74 9.93
C SER A 50 -4.63 3.17 11.00
N ARG A 51 -4.28 3.26 12.30
CA ARG A 51 -5.14 2.79 13.40
C ARG A 51 -6.47 3.56 13.48
N GLU A 52 -6.48 4.80 13.03
CA GLU A 52 -7.69 5.63 12.97
C GLU A 52 -8.60 5.28 11.77
N CYS A 53 -8.13 4.40 10.88
CA CYS A 53 -8.86 4.00 9.68
C CYS A 53 -9.53 2.64 9.86
N SER A 54 -10.84 2.63 10.06
CA SER A 54 -11.62 1.39 10.22
C SER A 54 -11.61 0.48 8.97
N GLY A 55 -11.18 1.02 7.83
CA GLY A 55 -11.05 0.28 6.56
C GLY A 55 -9.69 -0.39 6.36
N ALA A 56 -8.77 -0.35 7.34
CA ALA A 56 -7.44 -0.90 7.23
C ALA A 56 -7.12 -1.85 8.38
N THR A 57 -6.51 -2.99 8.07
CA THR A 57 -5.95 -3.93 9.06
C THR A 57 -4.50 -4.20 8.70
N MET A 58 -3.59 -4.05 9.66
CA MET A 58 -2.18 -4.36 9.48
C MET A 58 -1.97 -5.87 9.62
N ALA A 59 -2.09 -6.61 8.52
CA ALA A 59 -2.09 -8.06 8.51
C ALA A 59 -0.69 -8.67 8.46
N GLY A 60 0.32 -7.92 8.00
CA GLY A 60 1.66 -8.47 7.90
C GLY A 60 2.77 -7.45 7.80
N VAL A 61 3.98 -7.87 8.14
CA VAL A 61 5.20 -7.08 7.96
C VAL A 61 6.35 -7.96 7.49
N ALA A 62 7.13 -7.46 6.53
CA ALA A 62 8.40 -8.02 6.10
C ALA A 62 9.48 -6.96 6.17
N THR A 63 10.64 -7.33 6.71
CA THR A 63 11.81 -6.47 6.82
C THR A 63 13.06 -7.22 6.32
N ARG A 64 14.26 -6.69 6.59
CA ARG A 64 15.53 -7.32 6.17
C ARG A 64 15.81 -8.66 6.83
N SER A 65 15.15 -8.98 7.94
CA SER A 65 15.27 -10.27 8.63
C SER A 65 13.98 -10.58 9.37
N LEU A 66 13.69 -11.87 9.57
CA LEU A 66 12.54 -12.30 10.35
C LEU A 66 12.55 -11.72 11.76
N ALA A 67 13.69 -11.72 12.43
CA ALA A 67 13.81 -11.18 13.79
C ALA A 67 13.42 -9.70 13.90
N THR A 68 13.79 -8.88 12.90
CA THR A 68 13.36 -7.46 12.86
C THR A 68 11.90 -7.30 12.48
N ALA A 69 11.35 -8.20 11.65
CA ALA A 69 9.92 -8.22 11.33
C ALA A 69 9.07 -8.61 12.54
N GLU A 70 9.49 -9.63 13.30
CA GLU A 70 8.82 -10.06 14.54
C GLU A 70 8.84 -8.95 15.60
N ALA A 71 9.99 -8.31 15.81
CA ALA A 71 10.09 -7.20 16.74
C ALA A 71 9.17 -6.03 16.35
N PHE A 72 9.10 -5.70 15.06
CA PHE A 72 8.21 -4.65 14.57
C PHE A 72 6.73 -5.06 14.70
N ALA A 73 6.39 -6.30 14.37
CA ALA A 73 5.03 -6.82 14.48
C ALA A 73 4.52 -6.73 15.94
N VAL A 74 5.32 -7.18 16.90
CA VAL A 74 4.98 -7.11 18.34
C VAL A 74 4.83 -5.67 18.80
N ALA A 75 5.75 -4.78 18.41
CA ALA A 75 5.72 -3.37 18.83
C ALA A 75 4.51 -2.60 18.29
N HIS A 76 3.95 -3.06 17.17
CA HIS A 76 2.90 -2.34 16.44
C HIS A 76 1.60 -3.11 16.25
N ASP A 77 1.42 -4.23 16.98
CA ASP A 77 0.22 -5.06 16.95
C ASP A 77 -0.16 -5.48 15.53
N ILE A 78 0.85 -5.94 14.76
CA ILE A 78 0.67 -6.49 13.42
C ILE A 78 0.55 -8.01 13.54
N GLU A 79 -0.45 -8.57 12.85
CA GLU A 79 -0.85 -9.96 13.01
C GLU A 79 0.28 -10.96 12.70
N LYS A 80 1.08 -10.70 11.66
CA LYS A 80 2.07 -11.67 11.18
C LYS A 80 3.37 -11.04 10.73
N ALA A 81 4.50 -11.61 11.15
CA ALA A 81 5.82 -11.33 10.59
C ALA A 81 6.15 -12.37 9.51
N TYR A 82 6.70 -11.89 8.41
CA TYR A 82 7.15 -12.72 7.30
C TYR A 82 8.69 -12.71 7.21
N ASP A 83 9.25 -13.83 6.79
CA ASP A 83 10.70 -14.02 6.64
C ASP A 83 11.28 -13.28 5.42
N SER A 84 10.42 -12.96 4.46
CA SER A 84 10.79 -12.27 3.23
C SER A 84 9.61 -11.47 2.68
N ILE A 85 9.91 -10.52 1.78
CA ILE A 85 8.88 -9.77 1.06
C ILE A 85 8.14 -10.73 0.11
N GLU A 86 8.86 -11.63 -0.53
CA GLU A 86 8.34 -12.65 -1.42
C GLU A 86 7.27 -13.52 -0.75
N SER A 87 7.54 -14.00 0.45
CA SER A 87 6.58 -14.82 1.20
C SER A 87 5.34 -14.00 1.62
N MET A 88 5.52 -12.73 1.96
CA MET A 88 4.41 -11.85 2.31
C MET A 88 3.52 -11.55 1.11
N VAL A 89 4.09 -11.17 -0.03
CA VAL A 89 3.28 -10.83 -1.21
C VAL A 89 2.61 -12.05 -1.86
N ALA A 90 3.17 -13.25 -1.65
CA ALA A 90 2.53 -14.50 -2.08
C ALA A 90 1.33 -14.90 -1.20
N SER A 91 1.21 -14.33 0.00
CA SER A 91 0.12 -14.66 0.92
C SER A 91 -1.23 -14.15 0.40
N ALA A 92 -2.26 -15.00 0.53
CA ALA A 92 -3.65 -14.62 0.26
C ALA A 92 -4.22 -13.67 1.34
N ASP A 93 -3.51 -13.51 2.47
CA ASP A 93 -3.94 -12.65 3.57
C ASP A 93 -3.57 -11.18 3.39
N ILE A 94 -2.89 -10.84 2.31
CA ILE A 94 -2.49 -9.47 1.96
C ILE A 94 -3.23 -9.02 0.72
N ASP A 95 -3.85 -7.85 0.77
CA ASP A 95 -4.56 -7.21 -0.34
C ASP A 95 -3.74 -6.07 -0.96
N ILE A 96 -3.09 -5.29 -0.11
CA ILE A 96 -2.33 -4.10 -0.48
C ILE A 96 -1.01 -4.06 0.31
N VAL A 97 0.03 -3.52 -0.32
CA VAL A 97 1.37 -3.42 0.28
C VAL A 97 1.76 -1.95 0.41
N TYR A 98 2.15 -1.55 1.61
CA TYR A 98 2.85 -0.30 1.86
C TYR A 98 4.35 -0.53 1.78
N ILE A 99 5.06 0.27 0.96
CA ILE A 99 6.50 0.20 0.80
C ILE A 99 7.15 1.43 1.42
N GLY A 100 7.78 1.23 2.59
CA GLY A 100 8.49 2.24 3.36
C GLY A 100 9.98 1.91 3.52
N THR A 101 10.58 1.44 2.43
CA THR A 101 12.02 1.13 2.34
C THR A 101 12.81 2.34 1.82
N PRO A 102 14.15 2.31 1.79
CA PRO A 102 14.94 3.33 1.10
C PRO A 102 14.61 3.43 -0.39
N ASP A 103 14.69 4.65 -0.95
CA ASP A 103 14.23 5.01 -2.29
C ASP A 103 14.82 4.11 -3.40
N GLU A 104 16.09 3.67 -3.25
CA GLU A 104 16.77 2.78 -4.20
C GLU A 104 16.17 1.37 -4.26
N ARG A 105 15.31 1.02 -3.31
CA ARG A 105 14.61 -0.28 -3.26
C ARG A 105 13.17 -0.21 -3.72
N HIS A 106 12.62 0.97 -3.92
CA HIS A 106 11.21 1.15 -4.24
C HIS A 106 10.80 0.38 -5.50
N LYS A 107 11.57 0.52 -6.59
CA LYS A 107 11.27 -0.18 -7.85
C LYS A 107 11.19 -1.69 -7.65
N ASP A 108 12.23 -2.29 -7.07
CA ASP A 108 12.31 -3.73 -6.91
C ASP A 108 11.15 -4.27 -6.06
N HIS A 109 10.88 -3.61 -4.94
CA HIS A 109 9.81 -4.04 -4.02
C HIS A 109 8.42 -3.80 -4.61
N CYS A 110 8.21 -2.69 -5.32
CA CYS A 110 6.97 -2.45 -6.04
C CYS A 110 6.71 -3.48 -7.13
N MET A 111 7.71 -3.77 -7.96
CA MET A 111 7.59 -4.75 -9.04
C MET A 111 7.28 -6.15 -8.50
N LEU A 112 7.87 -6.51 -7.35
CA LEU A 112 7.60 -7.77 -6.68
C LEU A 112 6.14 -7.85 -6.22
N ALA A 113 5.64 -6.82 -5.55
CA ALA A 113 4.25 -6.76 -5.07
C ALA A 113 3.24 -6.71 -6.23
N ILE A 114 3.50 -5.88 -7.25
CA ILE A 114 2.67 -5.75 -8.46
C ILE A 114 2.55 -7.09 -9.19
N SER A 115 3.69 -7.78 -9.40
CA SER A 115 3.69 -9.09 -10.10
C SER A 115 2.96 -10.19 -9.34
N ALA A 116 2.89 -10.07 -8.01
CA ALA A 116 2.08 -10.92 -7.15
C ALA A 116 0.60 -10.53 -7.09
N GLY A 117 0.17 -9.53 -7.87
CA GLY A 117 -1.22 -9.09 -7.94
C GLY A 117 -1.67 -8.25 -6.72
N LYS A 118 -0.72 -7.62 -6.00
CA LYS A 118 -1.05 -6.76 -4.86
C LYS A 118 -1.13 -5.30 -5.28
N HIS A 119 -2.09 -4.57 -4.72
CA HIS A 119 -2.09 -3.11 -4.78
C HIS A 119 -0.89 -2.55 -4.02
N VAL A 120 -0.39 -1.40 -4.40
CA VAL A 120 0.82 -0.81 -3.82
C VAL A 120 0.61 0.66 -3.48
N LEU A 121 0.96 1.03 -2.26
CA LEU A 121 1.27 2.39 -1.83
C LEU A 121 2.77 2.46 -1.55
N CYS A 122 3.51 3.21 -2.37
CA CYS A 122 4.95 3.36 -2.22
C CYS A 122 5.29 4.74 -1.69
N GLU A 123 6.19 4.81 -0.71
CA GLU A 123 6.70 6.09 -0.22
C GLU A 123 7.37 6.92 -1.32
N LYS A 124 7.42 8.22 -1.05
CA LYS A 124 8.13 9.18 -1.90
C LYS A 124 9.65 9.05 -1.67
N MET A 125 10.51 9.16 -2.64
CA MET A 125 10.24 9.28 -4.08
C MET A 125 9.88 7.92 -4.67
N LEU A 126 8.83 7.88 -5.50
CA LEU A 126 8.34 6.62 -6.09
C LEU A 126 9.46 5.82 -6.78
N ALA A 127 10.33 6.50 -7.51
CA ALA A 127 11.44 5.90 -8.23
C ALA A 127 12.58 6.90 -8.41
N LEU A 128 13.79 6.40 -8.73
CA LEU A 128 14.98 7.22 -8.95
C LEU A 128 15.05 7.84 -10.36
N SER A 129 14.25 7.35 -11.29
CA SER A 129 14.18 7.87 -12.67
C SER A 129 12.75 7.83 -13.21
N VAL A 130 12.49 8.66 -14.21
CA VAL A 130 11.21 8.65 -14.94
C VAL A 130 10.97 7.30 -15.61
N GLY A 131 11.99 6.72 -16.23
CA GLY A 131 11.87 5.40 -16.87
C GLY A 131 11.47 4.29 -15.88
N ASP A 132 12.03 4.29 -14.66
CA ASP A 132 11.63 3.34 -13.64
C ASP A 132 10.17 3.52 -13.21
N ALA A 133 9.72 4.76 -13.05
CA ALA A 133 8.33 5.04 -12.72
C ALA A 133 7.38 4.59 -13.85
N GLU A 134 7.72 4.84 -15.10
CA GLU A 134 6.95 4.39 -16.27
C GLU A 134 6.83 2.86 -16.32
N GLU A 135 7.93 2.14 -16.07
CA GLU A 135 7.92 0.68 -16.00
C GLU A 135 7.02 0.17 -14.87
N MET A 136 7.07 0.79 -13.69
CA MET A 136 6.23 0.43 -12.55
C MET A 136 4.74 0.64 -12.85
N TYR A 137 4.37 1.79 -13.44
CA TYR A 137 2.98 2.05 -13.83
C TYR A 137 2.50 1.12 -14.95
N ALA A 138 3.34 0.83 -15.95
CA ALA A 138 3.02 -0.12 -17.00
C ALA A 138 2.79 -1.54 -16.43
N ALA A 139 3.60 -1.95 -15.46
CA ALA A 139 3.41 -3.22 -14.76
C ALA A 139 2.10 -3.23 -13.97
N ALA A 140 1.80 -2.15 -13.23
CA ALA A 140 0.55 -2.05 -12.47
C ALA A 140 -0.69 -2.17 -13.38
N GLN A 141 -0.66 -1.53 -14.54
CA GLN A 141 -1.72 -1.68 -15.55
C GLN A 141 -1.81 -3.11 -16.06
N LYS A 142 -0.68 -3.73 -16.42
CA LYS A 142 -0.63 -5.12 -16.92
C LYS A 142 -1.21 -6.12 -15.93
N TYR A 143 -0.91 -5.97 -14.64
CA TYR A 143 -1.39 -6.86 -13.58
C TYR A 143 -2.73 -6.43 -13.00
N ASN A 144 -3.33 -5.34 -13.52
CA ASN A 144 -4.61 -4.79 -13.06
C ASN A 144 -4.63 -4.50 -11.55
N VAL A 145 -3.59 -3.85 -11.05
CA VAL A 145 -3.46 -3.40 -9.67
C VAL A 145 -3.23 -1.90 -9.61
N MET A 146 -3.51 -1.29 -8.48
CA MET A 146 -3.24 0.12 -8.23
C MET A 146 -1.79 0.28 -7.75
N LEU A 147 -1.09 1.27 -8.31
CA LEU A 147 0.15 1.81 -7.77
C LEU A 147 -0.08 3.29 -7.44
N GLN A 148 0.15 3.65 -6.20
CA GLN A 148 0.01 5.02 -5.69
C GLN A 148 1.32 5.47 -5.07
N ASP A 149 1.77 6.70 -5.40
CA ASP A 149 2.87 7.34 -4.70
C ASP A 149 2.42 7.96 -3.36
N GLY A 150 3.25 7.87 -2.34
CA GLY A 150 3.00 8.34 -0.98
C GLY A 150 3.25 9.84 -0.79
N VAL A 151 2.90 10.67 -1.76
CA VAL A 151 3.04 12.14 -1.67
C VAL A 151 1.91 12.73 -0.82
N TRP A 152 2.15 12.85 0.47
CA TRP A 152 1.13 13.27 1.45
C TRP A 152 0.67 14.72 1.28
N THR A 153 1.53 15.62 0.78
CA THR A 153 1.13 17.01 0.50
C THR A 153 -0.04 17.11 -0.48
N ARG A 154 -0.25 16.09 -1.30
CA ARG A 154 -1.40 15.98 -2.21
C ARG A 154 -2.75 16.05 -1.48
N PHE A 155 -2.79 15.63 -0.23
CA PHE A 155 -3.99 15.55 0.61
C PHE A 155 -4.10 16.68 1.64
N PHE A 156 -3.22 17.67 1.59
CA PHE A 156 -3.31 18.81 2.50
C PHE A 156 -4.50 19.69 2.15
N PRO A 157 -5.26 20.21 3.16
CA PRO A 157 -6.44 21.03 2.92
C PRO A 157 -6.18 22.23 1.99
N ALA A 158 -5.01 22.87 2.11
CA ALA A 158 -4.61 23.98 1.25
C ALA A 158 -4.45 23.55 -0.22
N VAL A 159 -3.92 22.36 -0.46
CA VAL A 159 -3.78 21.80 -1.82
C VAL A 159 -5.12 21.41 -2.40
N GLU A 160 -6.01 20.85 -1.59
CA GLU A 160 -7.38 20.53 -2.00
C GLU A 160 -8.20 21.78 -2.35
N GLN A 161 -7.99 22.89 -1.64
CA GLN A 161 -8.65 24.16 -1.96
C GLN A 161 -8.12 24.82 -3.24
N ALA A 162 -6.84 24.54 -3.59
CA ALA A 162 -6.20 25.11 -4.79
C ALA A 162 -6.53 24.36 -6.09
N ARG A 163 -7.19 23.21 -6.02
CA ARG A 163 -7.64 22.40 -7.17
C ARG A 163 -9.05 22.74 -7.59
#